data_42138aa4620e4ea5edcaf98ac1535c66
#
_entry.id   42138aa4620e4ea5edcaf98ac1535c66
#
_cell.length_a   1.000
_cell.length_b   1.000
_cell.length_c   1.000
_cell.angle_alpha   90.00
_cell.angle_beta   90.00
_cell.angle_gamma   90.00
#
_symmetry.space_group_name_H-M   'P 1'
#
loop_
_entity.id
_entity.type
_entity.pdbx_description
1 polymer ?
#
loop_
_entity_poly.entity_id
_entity_poly.type
_entity_poly.pdbx_seq_one_letter_code
_entity_poly.pdbx_strand_id
1 'polypeptide(L)'
;MLGNVADSPEGKFGCLRELGVRCCQIAIGRSMISQELERRIAKITLRDGLEVTTVFCGFDGERYGHIPIIRATVGLVPAKTRAKRVKEMKPIADFARRLGVPAIALHIGYIPTQRASAEYKAVVKAAREIAGYTAERGMKLTLETGQETATHLRHFIHEVGCPNLGVNFDPANMLLYGNDQPIPAVEKLAPWLFNVHAKDGNWPTENGKLGAETPIGQGQVNFPEFIRKLKTMGYRGPLIIEREISGPQQIHDMRVAITFLQSLIQS
;
A
#
# COMPACT_ATOMS: atom_id res chain seq x y z
N MET A 1 -6.82 -0.96 -5.74
CA MET A 1 -7.09 -1.43 -4.35
C MET A 1 -8.57 -1.34 -4.04
N LEU A 2 -9.11 -2.28 -3.27
CA LEU A 2 -10.46 -2.16 -2.71
C LEU A 2 -10.38 -1.51 -1.32
N GLY A 3 -11.02 -0.38 -1.14
CA GLY A 3 -11.19 0.23 0.17
C GLY A 3 -11.96 -0.68 1.14
N ASN A 4 -12.62 -0.11 2.15
CA ASN A 4 -13.39 -0.91 3.11
C ASN A 4 -14.29 -1.95 2.45
N VAL A 5 -13.94 -3.24 2.56
CA VAL A 5 -14.70 -4.34 1.95
C VAL A 5 -15.81 -4.87 2.88
N ALA A 6 -15.85 -4.44 4.14
CA ALA A 6 -16.79 -4.98 5.12
C ALA A 6 -18.25 -4.62 4.81
N ASP A 7 -18.49 -3.44 4.23
CA ASP A 7 -19.85 -2.96 3.97
C ASP A 7 -20.56 -3.73 2.85
N SER A 8 -19.85 -4.12 1.80
CA SER A 8 -20.41 -4.85 0.65
C SER A 8 -19.34 -5.69 -0.05
N PRO A 9 -18.90 -6.82 0.54
CA PRO A 9 -17.89 -7.66 -0.10
C PRO A 9 -18.32 -8.12 -1.50
N GLU A 10 -19.55 -8.62 -1.63
CA GLU A 10 -20.07 -9.14 -2.90
C GLU A 10 -20.09 -8.09 -4.01
N GLY A 11 -20.53 -6.88 -3.71
CA GLY A 11 -20.55 -5.77 -4.67
C GLY A 11 -19.16 -5.37 -5.11
N LYS A 12 -18.23 -5.22 -4.17
CA LYS A 12 -16.86 -4.80 -4.47
C LYS A 12 -16.07 -5.86 -5.25
N PHE A 13 -16.13 -7.11 -4.83
CA PHE A 13 -15.49 -8.21 -5.57
C PHE A 13 -16.19 -8.48 -6.90
N GLY A 14 -17.53 -8.31 -6.96
CA GLY A 14 -18.28 -8.39 -8.21
C GLY A 14 -17.79 -7.41 -9.26
N CYS A 15 -17.51 -6.18 -8.85
CA CYS A 15 -16.91 -5.16 -9.71
C CYS A 15 -15.54 -5.59 -10.27
N LEU A 16 -14.68 -6.20 -9.45
CA LEU A 16 -13.38 -6.71 -9.91
C LEU A 16 -13.55 -7.82 -10.96
N ARG A 17 -14.48 -8.72 -10.74
CA ARG A 17 -14.80 -9.77 -11.72
C ARG A 17 -15.27 -9.19 -13.06
N GLU A 18 -16.14 -8.17 -13.04
CA GLU A 18 -16.60 -7.46 -14.24
C GLU A 18 -15.47 -6.71 -14.96
N LEU A 19 -14.47 -6.24 -14.22
CA LEU A 19 -13.27 -5.63 -14.76
C LEU A 19 -12.25 -6.66 -15.30
N GLY A 20 -12.46 -7.96 -15.08
CA GLY A 20 -11.58 -9.03 -15.55
C GLY A 20 -10.23 -9.09 -14.84
N VAL A 21 -10.08 -8.47 -13.66
CA VAL A 21 -8.85 -8.55 -12.87
C VAL A 21 -8.81 -9.81 -12.02
N ARG A 22 -7.60 -10.31 -11.72
CA ARG A 22 -7.38 -11.57 -11.01
C ARG A 22 -6.83 -11.41 -9.61
N CYS A 23 -6.33 -10.24 -9.27
CA CYS A 23 -5.78 -9.96 -7.95
C CYS A 23 -6.20 -8.58 -7.44
N CYS A 24 -6.19 -8.45 -6.12
CA CYS A 24 -6.49 -7.17 -5.46
C CYS A 24 -5.79 -7.06 -4.11
N GLN A 25 -5.82 -5.85 -3.55
CA GLN A 25 -5.58 -5.61 -2.14
C GLN A 25 -6.89 -5.15 -1.49
N ILE A 26 -7.07 -5.46 -0.22
CA ILE A 26 -8.23 -5.03 0.56
C ILE A 26 -7.80 -4.25 1.80
N ALA A 27 -8.52 -3.19 2.16
CA ALA A 27 -8.30 -2.45 3.39
C ALA A 27 -9.24 -2.95 4.49
N ILE A 28 -8.68 -3.25 5.67
CA ILE A 28 -9.41 -3.76 6.84
C ILE A 28 -8.96 -2.99 8.09
N GLY A 29 -9.94 -2.44 8.82
CA GLY A 29 -9.74 -1.96 10.19
C GLY A 29 -10.02 -3.06 11.22
N ARG A 30 -9.45 -2.93 12.42
CA ARG A 30 -9.64 -3.93 13.49
C ARG A 30 -11.12 -4.18 13.82
N SER A 31 -11.95 -3.13 13.83
CA SER A 31 -13.39 -3.20 14.13
C SER A 31 -14.22 -3.97 13.10
N MET A 32 -13.69 -4.14 11.88
CA MET A 32 -14.38 -4.82 10.78
C MET A 32 -14.20 -6.34 10.83
N ILE A 33 -13.25 -6.85 11.59
CA ILE A 33 -12.91 -8.27 11.60
C ILE A 33 -14.01 -9.08 12.30
N SER A 34 -14.61 -10.00 11.54
CA SER A 34 -15.57 -10.97 12.03
C SER A 34 -15.42 -12.30 11.30
N GLN A 35 -15.85 -13.40 11.91
CA GLN A 35 -15.87 -14.71 11.25
C GLN A 35 -16.81 -14.72 10.03
N GLU A 36 -17.86 -13.92 10.07
CA GLU A 36 -18.80 -13.78 8.94
C GLU A 36 -18.11 -13.13 7.75
N LEU A 37 -17.44 -11.99 7.95
CA LEU A 37 -16.68 -11.31 6.89
C LEU A 37 -15.61 -12.23 6.30
N GLU A 38 -14.88 -12.95 7.15
CA GLU A 38 -13.85 -13.90 6.73
C GLU A 38 -14.43 -15.00 5.82
N ARG A 39 -15.54 -15.63 6.23
CA ARG A 39 -16.22 -16.66 5.42
C ARG A 39 -16.72 -16.11 4.09
N ARG A 40 -17.29 -14.91 4.09
CA ARG A 40 -17.78 -14.25 2.86
C ARG A 40 -16.65 -13.98 1.88
N ILE A 41 -15.55 -13.38 2.33
CA ILE A 41 -14.38 -13.11 1.48
C ILE A 41 -13.80 -14.42 0.94
N ALA A 42 -13.57 -15.42 1.79
CA ALA A 42 -13.04 -16.71 1.36
C ALA A 42 -13.91 -17.39 0.30
N LYS A 43 -15.24 -17.35 0.49
CA LYS A 43 -16.20 -17.91 -0.50
C LYS A 43 -16.15 -17.17 -1.84
N ILE A 44 -16.07 -15.83 -1.81
CA ILE A 44 -16.04 -15.01 -3.02
C ILE A 44 -14.74 -15.22 -3.78
N THR A 45 -13.61 -15.13 -3.11
CA THR A 45 -12.27 -15.28 -3.73
C THR A 45 -12.11 -16.66 -4.35
N LEU A 46 -12.56 -17.72 -3.67
CA LEU A 46 -12.53 -19.07 -4.21
C LEU A 46 -13.45 -19.22 -5.44
N ARG A 47 -14.70 -18.73 -5.37
CA ARG A 47 -15.67 -18.81 -6.48
C ARG A 47 -15.18 -18.08 -7.73
N ASP A 48 -14.61 -16.89 -7.55
CA ASP A 48 -14.26 -15.98 -8.64
C ASP A 48 -12.81 -16.13 -9.09
N GLY A 49 -12.02 -17.02 -8.45
CA GLY A 49 -10.60 -17.21 -8.76
C GLY A 49 -9.76 -15.94 -8.51
N LEU A 50 -10.17 -15.14 -7.50
CA LEU A 50 -9.51 -13.87 -7.18
C LEU A 50 -8.46 -14.07 -6.07
N GLU A 51 -7.27 -13.55 -6.28
CA GLU A 51 -6.21 -13.53 -5.29
C GLU A 51 -6.23 -12.20 -4.51
N VAL A 52 -6.26 -12.29 -3.18
CA VAL A 52 -5.97 -11.14 -2.31
C VAL A 52 -4.48 -11.17 -1.99
N THR A 53 -3.71 -10.24 -2.54
CA THR A 53 -2.25 -10.21 -2.37
C THR A 53 -1.80 -9.60 -1.05
N THR A 54 -2.61 -8.69 -0.50
CA THR A 54 -2.27 -7.95 0.72
C THR A 54 -3.53 -7.46 1.43
N VAL A 55 -3.53 -7.54 2.76
CA VAL A 55 -4.50 -6.83 3.60
C VAL A 55 -3.86 -5.55 4.11
N PHE A 56 -4.41 -4.41 3.72
CA PHE A 56 -3.98 -3.09 4.16
C PHE A 56 -4.59 -2.77 5.52
N CYS A 57 -3.76 -2.41 6.49
CA CYS A 57 -4.20 -2.05 7.84
C CYS A 57 -4.78 -0.63 7.86
N GLY A 58 -6.09 -0.52 8.06
CA GLY A 58 -6.76 0.76 8.31
C GLY A 58 -6.80 1.06 9.81
N PHE A 59 -6.47 2.29 10.17
CA PHE A 59 -6.52 2.74 11.56
C PHE A 59 -7.51 3.87 11.76
N ASP A 60 -8.32 3.77 12.81
CA ASP A 60 -9.21 4.85 13.18
C ASP A 60 -8.44 6.14 13.46
N GLY A 61 -8.97 7.26 12.96
CA GLY A 61 -8.42 8.60 13.19
C GLY A 61 -7.28 9.00 12.25
N GLU A 62 -6.91 8.20 11.25
CA GLU A 62 -6.01 8.64 10.18
C GLU A 62 -6.71 9.66 9.26
N ARG A 63 -5.99 10.70 8.89
CA ARG A 63 -6.50 11.78 8.06
C ARG A 63 -5.44 12.19 7.04
N TYR A 64 -5.84 12.24 5.76
CA TYR A 64 -4.93 12.44 4.61
C TYR A 64 -5.10 13.80 3.90
N GLY A 65 -5.84 14.74 4.46
CA GLY A 65 -6.19 15.99 3.79
C GLY A 65 -5.03 16.96 3.50
N HIS A 66 -3.99 16.98 4.34
CA HIS A 66 -2.80 17.83 4.16
C HIS A 66 -1.62 17.34 5.00
N ILE A 67 -0.38 17.70 4.60
CA ILE A 67 0.87 17.20 5.20
C ILE A 67 0.91 17.32 6.73
N PRO A 68 0.60 18.47 7.39
CA PRO A 68 0.61 18.55 8.84
C PRO A 68 -0.31 17.55 9.54
N ILE A 69 -1.51 17.29 9.01
CA ILE A 69 -2.45 16.34 9.62
C ILE A 69 -2.00 14.90 9.39
N ILE A 70 -1.41 14.59 8.22
CA ILE A 70 -0.83 13.28 7.92
C ILE A 70 0.29 12.98 8.92
N ARG A 71 1.21 13.93 9.13
CA ARG A 71 2.29 13.81 10.14
C ARG A 71 1.77 13.53 11.54
N ALA A 72 0.66 14.16 11.91
CA ALA A 72 0.08 14.02 13.24
C ALA A 72 -0.75 12.75 13.45
N THR A 73 -1.25 12.13 12.36
CA THR A 73 -2.31 11.11 12.50
C THR A 73 -2.00 9.77 11.83
N VAL A 74 -1.09 9.69 10.85
CA VAL A 74 -0.92 8.49 10.01
C VAL A 74 0.16 7.55 10.53
N GLY A 75 -0.10 6.26 10.48
CA GLY A 75 0.85 5.17 10.67
C GLY A 75 1.31 4.96 12.10
N LEU A 76 2.53 4.47 12.26
CA LEU A 76 3.14 4.17 13.56
C LEU A 76 4.01 5.31 14.11
N VAL A 77 4.16 6.41 13.37
CA VAL A 77 4.97 7.55 13.81
C VAL A 77 4.32 8.30 14.98
N PRO A 78 3.00 8.60 15.00
CA PRO A 78 2.40 9.32 16.13
C PRO A 78 2.49 8.53 17.44
N ALA A 79 3.21 9.06 18.43
CA ALA A 79 3.48 8.39 19.70
C ALA A 79 2.21 7.99 20.47
N LYS A 80 1.16 8.84 20.43
CA LYS A 80 -0.09 8.64 21.14
C LYS A 80 -0.88 7.40 20.67
N THR A 81 -0.77 7.03 19.39
CA THR A 81 -1.55 5.94 18.78
C THR A 81 -0.71 4.70 18.49
N ARG A 82 0.62 4.82 18.48
CA ARG A 82 1.55 3.75 18.07
C ARG A 82 1.28 2.41 18.76
N ALA A 83 1.27 2.39 20.07
CA ALA A 83 1.09 1.15 20.83
C ALA A 83 -0.28 0.49 20.58
N LYS A 84 -1.34 1.29 20.46
CA LYS A 84 -2.68 0.83 20.08
C LYS A 84 -2.65 0.19 18.71
N ARG A 85 -2.08 0.87 17.71
CA ARG A 85 -2.02 0.41 16.30
C ARG A 85 -1.22 -0.87 16.13
N VAL A 86 -0.07 -1.01 16.82
CA VAL A 86 0.67 -2.27 16.86
C VAL A 86 -0.19 -3.41 17.39
N LYS A 87 -0.99 -3.18 18.44
CA LYS A 87 -1.92 -4.19 18.95
C LYS A 87 -3.04 -4.52 17.96
N GLU A 88 -3.56 -3.53 17.24
CA GLU A 88 -4.63 -3.69 16.23
C GLU A 88 -4.14 -4.44 14.98
N MET A 89 -2.87 -4.30 14.61
CA MET A 89 -2.29 -5.01 13.46
C MET A 89 -2.21 -6.52 13.67
N LYS A 90 -2.03 -7.00 14.90
CA LYS A 90 -1.93 -8.43 15.19
C LYS A 90 -3.17 -9.23 14.77
N PRO A 91 -4.39 -8.88 15.21
CA PRO A 91 -5.60 -9.56 14.72
C PRO A 91 -5.88 -9.33 13.22
N ILE A 92 -5.40 -8.22 12.63
CA ILE A 92 -5.49 -8.03 11.16
C ILE A 92 -4.55 -9.03 10.45
N ALA A 93 -3.34 -9.23 10.95
CA ALA A 93 -2.43 -10.25 10.43
C ALA A 93 -2.99 -11.67 10.58
N ASP A 94 -3.61 -11.99 11.71
CA ASP A 94 -4.26 -13.29 11.92
C ASP A 94 -5.44 -13.51 10.96
N PHE A 95 -6.24 -12.48 10.72
CA PHE A 95 -7.32 -12.50 9.73
C PHE A 95 -6.77 -12.73 8.31
N ALA A 96 -5.75 -11.98 7.89
CA ALA A 96 -5.10 -12.14 6.60
C ALA A 96 -4.55 -13.56 6.43
N ARG A 97 -3.87 -14.10 7.45
CA ARG A 97 -3.35 -15.48 7.43
C ARG A 97 -4.45 -16.51 7.23
N ARG A 98 -5.58 -16.39 7.95
CA ARG A 98 -6.72 -17.34 7.80
C ARG A 98 -7.34 -17.31 6.41
N LEU A 99 -7.29 -16.16 5.73
CA LEU A 99 -7.67 -16.01 4.33
C LEU A 99 -6.60 -16.49 3.33
N GLY A 100 -5.43 -16.96 3.80
CA GLY A 100 -4.32 -17.34 2.93
C GLY A 100 -3.58 -16.15 2.30
N VAL A 101 -3.79 -14.93 2.80
CA VAL A 101 -3.15 -13.72 2.26
C VAL A 101 -1.71 -13.63 2.77
N PRO A 102 -0.71 -13.46 1.87
CA PRO A 102 0.71 -13.59 2.23
C PRO A 102 1.29 -12.36 2.92
N ALA A 103 0.59 -11.22 2.94
CA ALA A 103 1.11 -9.98 3.47
C ALA A 103 0.05 -9.10 4.14
N ILE A 104 0.49 -8.29 5.10
CA ILE A 104 -0.23 -7.08 5.51
C ILE A 104 0.59 -5.84 5.14
N ALA A 105 -0.09 -4.72 4.91
CA ALA A 105 0.53 -3.43 4.56
C ALA A 105 0.03 -2.30 5.46
N LEU A 106 0.82 -1.23 5.53
CA LEU A 106 0.41 0.03 6.15
C LEU A 106 1.18 1.21 5.56
N HIS A 107 0.63 2.40 5.69
CA HIS A 107 1.42 3.63 5.70
C HIS A 107 2.14 3.74 7.04
N ILE A 108 3.47 3.81 7.04
CA ILE A 108 4.24 3.92 8.30
C ILE A 108 4.09 5.32 8.93
N GLY A 109 3.79 6.34 8.13
CA GLY A 109 3.80 7.76 8.50
C GLY A 109 5.14 8.41 8.23
N TYR A 110 5.28 9.70 8.50
CA TYR A 110 6.53 10.44 8.28
C TYR A 110 7.62 10.02 9.27
N ILE A 111 8.47 9.07 8.88
CA ILE A 111 9.59 8.57 9.69
C ILE A 111 10.51 9.74 10.08
N PRO A 112 10.85 9.92 11.37
CA PRO A 112 11.78 10.96 11.79
C PRO A 112 13.13 10.85 11.09
N THR A 113 13.69 11.97 10.63
CA THR A 113 14.97 11.98 9.91
C THR A 113 16.17 11.82 10.82
N GLN A 114 16.05 12.23 12.08
CA GLN A 114 17.11 12.11 13.10
C GLN A 114 17.15 10.69 13.66
N ARG A 115 17.95 9.81 13.09
CA ARG A 115 18.05 8.39 13.46
C ARG A 115 18.45 8.16 14.93
N ALA A 116 19.20 9.07 15.55
CA ALA A 116 19.56 9.01 16.96
C ALA A 116 18.39 9.33 17.91
N SER A 117 17.32 9.96 17.41
CA SER A 117 16.19 10.42 18.23
C SER A 117 15.44 9.26 18.89
N ALA A 118 14.87 9.51 20.06
CA ALA A 118 14.01 8.56 20.76
C ALA A 118 12.76 8.19 19.93
N GLU A 119 12.23 9.14 19.16
CA GLU A 119 11.08 8.92 18.29
C GLU A 119 11.39 7.96 17.15
N TYR A 120 12.50 8.16 16.44
CA TYR A 120 12.93 7.24 15.39
C TYR A 120 13.10 5.81 15.91
N LYS A 121 13.84 5.65 17.03
CA LYS A 121 14.06 4.35 17.68
C LYS A 121 12.75 3.69 18.11
N ALA A 122 11.77 4.47 18.55
CA ALA A 122 10.46 3.96 18.93
C ALA A 122 9.64 3.47 17.71
N VAL A 123 9.76 4.13 16.55
CA VAL A 123 9.13 3.67 15.30
C VAL A 123 9.80 2.39 14.80
N VAL A 124 11.14 2.33 14.82
CA VAL A 124 11.90 1.10 14.48
C VAL A 124 11.46 -0.06 15.37
N LYS A 125 11.36 0.15 16.69
CA LYS A 125 10.90 -0.88 17.63
C LYS A 125 9.49 -1.38 17.30
N ALA A 126 8.56 -0.47 17.00
CA ALA A 126 7.18 -0.82 16.64
C ALA A 126 7.11 -1.60 15.33
N ALA A 127 7.86 -1.18 14.30
CA ALA A 127 7.94 -1.88 13.02
C ALA A 127 8.56 -3.29 13.20
N ARG A 128 9.61 -3.41 14.01
CA ARG A 128 10.24 -4.70 14.32
C ARG A 128 9.30 -5.65 15.06
N GLU A 129 8.50 -5.13 16.02
CA GLU A 129 7.53 -5.94 16.76
C GLU A 129 6.49 -6.56 15.82
N ILE A 130 5.92 -5.78 14.90
CA ILE A 130 4.91 -6.31 14.00
C ILE A 130 5.51 -7.14 12.86
N ALA A 131 6.72 -6.81 12.38
CA ALA A 131 7.44 -7.65 11.43
C ALA A 131 7.77 -9.03 12.03
N GLY A 132 8.21 -9.08 13.28
CA GLY A 132 8.39 -10.35 14.01
C GLY A 132 7.10 -11.15 14.11
N TYR A 133 6.01 -10.49 14.50
CA TYR A 133 4.68 -11.12 14.59
C TYR A 133 4.20 -11.73 13.27
N THR A 134 4.42 -11.02 12.14
CA THR A 134 4.07 -11.54 10.81
C THR A 134 5.03 -12.63 10.35
N ALA A 135 6.33 -12.53 10.66
CA ALA A 135 7.34 -13.56 10.35
C ALA A 135 7.00 -14.93 10.97
N GLU A 136 6.59 -14.95 12.24
CA GLU A 136 6.14 -16.17 12.93
C GLU A 136 4.95 -16.85 12.24
N ARG A 137 4.25 -16.13 11.37
CA ARG A 137 3.09 -16.59 10.59
C ARG A 137 3.42 -16.89 9.13
N GLY A 138 4.70 -16.80 8.75
CA GLY A 138 5.15 -16.95 7.37
C GLY A 138 4.70 -15.81 6.44
N MET A 139 4.36 -14.65 7.00
CA MET A 139 3.82 -13.52 6.27
C MET A 139 4.83 -12.39 6.13
N LYS A 140 4.64 -11.55 5.12
CA LYS A 140 5.36 -10.27 4.98
C LYS A 140 4.61 -9.12 5.68
N LEU A 141 5.40 -8.17 6.16
CA LEU A 141 4.94 -6.81 6.47
C LEU A 141 5.45 -5.90 5.34
N THR A 142 4.58 -5.13 4.72
CA THR A 142 4.97 -4.20 3.66
C THR A 142 4.64 -2.76 4.03
N LEU A 143 5.58 -1.86 3.73
CA LEU A 143 5.41 -0.43 3.93
C LEU A 143 5.04 0.22 2.61
N GLU A 144 3.97 0.99 2.60
CA GLU A 144 3.62 1.79 1.44
C GLU A 144 4.48 3.03 1.36
N THR A 145 4.97 3.31 0.15
CA THR A 145 5.80 4.48 -0.12
C THR A 145 4.99 5.76 -0.24
N GLY A 146 5.66 6.90 0.00
CA GLY A 146 5.11 8.23 -0.25
C GLY A 146 5.61 9.30 0.72
N GLN A 147 5.57 9.06 2.02
CA GLN A 147 5.94 10.08 3.02
C GLN A 147 7.45 10.28 3.17
N GLU A 148 8.27 9.36 2.68
CA GLU A 148 9.74 9.42 2.74
C GLU A 148 10.36 9.32 1.34
N THR A 149 11.61 9.78 1.23
CA THR A 149 12.44 9.42 0.08
C THR A 149 12.79 7.93 0.11
N ALA A 150 13.00 7.33 -1.05
CA ALA A 150 13.44 5.93 -1.14
C ALA A 150 14.73 5.66 -0.36
N THR A 151 15.65 6.62 -0.33
CA THR A 151 16.89 6.51 0.44
C THR A 151 16.62 6.46 1.94
N HIS A 152 15.70 7.28 2.46
CA HIS A 152 15.34 7.28 3.87
C HIS A 152 14.62 5.99 4.26
N LEU A 153 13.66 5.54 3.44
CA LEU A 153 12.95 4.28 3.66
C LEU A 153 13.90 3.07 3.63
N ARG A 154 14.84 3.04 2.69
CA ARG A 154 15.89 2.00 2.65
C ARG A 154 16.68 1.91 3.94
N HIS A 155 17.12 3.05 4.48
CA HIS A 155 17.85 3.09 5.75
C HIS A 155 16.98 2.58 6.91
N PHE A 156 15.70 2.96 6.92
CA PHE A 156 14.76 2.50 7.93
C PHE A 156 14.57 0.98 7.87
N ILE A 157 14.38 0.40 6.69
CA ILE A 157 14.23 -1.05 6.49
C ILE A 157 15.48 -1.79 7.00
N HIS A 158 16.67 -1.31 6.68
CA HIS A 158 17.93 -1.87 7.21
C HIS A 158 18.00 -1.80 8.73
N GLU A 159 17.58 -0.68 9.32
CA GLU A 159 17.60 -0.50 10.77
C GLU A 159 16.59 -1.43 11.48
N VAL A 160 15.40 -1.64 10.89
CA VAL A 160 14.42 -2.63 11.39
C VAL A 160 15.01 -4.03 11.34
N GLY A 161 15.73 -4.40 10.28
CA GLY A 161 16.52 -5.62 10.18
C GLY A 161 15.70 -6.92 10.16
N CYS A 162 14.45 -6.87 9.69
CA CYS A 162 13.58 -8.05 9.57
C CYS A 162 13.50 -8.49 8.10
N PRO A 163 13.84 -9.76 7.77
CA PRO A 163 13.92 -10.22 6.38
C PRO A 163 12.56 -10.32 5.68
N ASN A 164 11.47 -10.32 6.43
CA ASN A 164 10.10 -10.32 5.91
C ASN A 164 9.51 -8.92 5.76
N LEU A 165 10.28 -7.85 6.06
CA LEU A 165 9.86 -6.48 5.80
C LEU A 165 10.07 -6.17 4.32
N GLY A 166 8.99 -5.77 3.63
CA GLY A 166 8.98 -5.42 2.22
C GLY A 166 8.40 -4.03 1.96
N VAL A 167 8.27 -3.72 0.69
CA VAL A 167 7.73 -2.45 0.20
C VAL A 167 6.52 -2.74 -0.68
N ASN A 168 5.44 -2.01 -0.43
CA ASN A 168 4.32 -1.79 -1.33
C ASN A 168 4.58 -0.45 -2.02
N PHE A 169 5.10 -0.51 -3.25
CA PHE A 169 5.60 0.67 -3.92
C PHE A 169 4.48 1.41 -4.65
N ASP A 170 4.18 2.63 -4.22
CA ASP A 170 3.29 3.54 -4.92
C ASP A 170 4.11 4.66 -5.58
N PRO A 171 4.19 4.69 -6.92
CA PRO A 171 4.95 5.69 -7.64
C PRO A 171 4.32 7.09 -7.55
N ALA A 172 2.99 7.19 -7.55
CA ALA A 172 2.30 8.47 -7.47
C ALA A 172 2.48 9.12 -6.11
N ASN A 173 2.45 8.35 -5.02
CA ASN A 173 2.66 8.90 -3.70
C ASN A 173 4.02 9.57 -3.55
N MET A 174 5.08 9.10 -4.24
CA MET A 174 6.37 9.79 -4.28
C MET A 174 6.24 11.21 -4.82
N LEU A 175 5.43 11.41 -5.87
CA LEU A 175 5.16 12.71 -6.47
C LEU A 175 4.22 13.53 -5.58
N LEU A 176 3.09 12.94 -5.17
CA LEU A 176 2.03 13.63 -4.41
C LEU A 176 2.54 14.23 -3.09
N TYR A 177 3.47 13.54 -2.42
CA TYR A 177 4.11 14.03 -1.20
C TYR A 177 5.32 14.94 -1.47
N GLY A 178 5.73 15.11 -2.74
CA GLY A 178 6.85 15.97 -3.12
C GLY A 178 8.22 15.45 -2.66
N ASN A 179 8.40 14.12 -2.55
CA ASN A 179 9.56 13.55 -1.88
C ASN A 179 10.62 12.96 -2.80
N ASP A 180 10.24 12.20 -3.85
CA ASP A 180 11.23 11.53 -4.70
C ASP A 180 10.69 11.29 -6.11
N GLN A 181 11.58 10.99 -7.05
CA GLN A 181 11.24 10.57 -8.41
C GLN A 181 10.94 9.06 -8.43
N PRO A 182 9.80 8.62 -9.01
CA PRO A 182 9.36 7.23 -8.92
C PRO A 182 10.33 6.22 -9.50
N ILE A 183 10.93 6.51 -10.67
CA ILE A 183 11.79 5.54 -11.38
C ILE A 183 13.11 5.31 -10.65
N PRO A 184 13.89 6.34 -10.25
CA PRO A 184 15.07 6.12 -9.41
C PRO A 184 14.72 5.55 -8.02
N ALA A 185 13.55 5.88 -7.49
CA ALA A 185 13.11 5.39 -6.18
C ALA A 185 12.84 3.88 -6.20
N VAL A 186 12.13 3.36 -7.21
CA VAL A 186 11.85 1.92 -7.30
C VAL A 186 13.12 1.10 -7.49
N GLU A 187 14.13 1.61 -8.21
CA GLU A 187 15.44 0.96 -8.32
C GLU A 187 16.14 0.82 -6.97
N LYS A 188 16.12 1.89 -6.16
CA LYS A 188 16.72 1.86 -4.82
C LYS A 188 16.04 0.89 -3.86
N LEU A 189 14.74 0.64 -4.05
CA LEU A 189 13.91 -0.22 -3.21
C LEU A 189 13.70 -1.64 -3.79
N ALA A 190 14.28 -1.93 -4.96
CA ALA A 190 14.12 -3.20 -5.66
C ALA A 190 14.28 -4.46 -4.80
N PRO A 191 15.27 -4.58 -3.89
CA PRO A 191 15.44 -5.78 -3.07
C PRO A 191 14.29 -6.09 -2.11
N TRP A 192 13.46 -5.08 -1.79
CA TRP A 192 12.33 -5.21 -0.86
C TRP A 192 10.97 -5.14 -1.55
N LEU A 193 10.96 -4.99 -2.88
CA LEU A 193 9.73 -4.79 -3.65
C LEU A 193 8.85 -6.04 -3.59
N PHE A 194 7.66 -5.92 -2.99
CA PHE A 194 6.69 -7.00 -2.87
C PHE A 194 5.46 -6.76 -3.73
N ASN A 195 4.85 -5.58 -3.63
CA ASN A 195 3.75 -5.13 -4.46
C ASN A 195 4.07 -3.77 -5.10
N VAL A 196 3.39 -3.46 -6.19
CA VAL A 196 3.42 -2.17 -6.85
C VAL A 196 2.00 -1.67 -7.03
N HIS A 197 1.73 -0.44 -6.57
CA HIS A 197 0.52 0.27 -6.94
C HIS A 197 0.68 0.88 -8.34
N ALA A 198 -0.32 0.72 -9.15
CA ALA A 198 -0.49 1.46 -10.38
C ALA A 198 -1.43 2.64 -10.07
N LYS A 199 -0.82 3.78 -9.78
CA LYS A 199 -1.44 5.05 -9.46
C LYS A 199 -0.64 6.16 -10.10
N ASP A 200 -1.29 7.19 -10.61
CA ASP A 200 -0.64 8.31 -11.28
C ASP A 200 -1.03 9.65 -10.65
N GLY A 201 -0.19 10.64 -10.82
CA GLY A 201 -0.40 11.94 -10.23
C GLY A 201 0.68 12.94 -10.60
N ASN A 202 0.49 14.15 -10.12
CA ASN A 202 1.37 15.29 -10.38
C ASN A 202 2.02 15.80 -9.10
N TRP A 203 3.19 16.40 -9.23
CA TRP A 203 3.85 17.14 -8.17
C TRP A 203 2.95 18.23 -7.59
N PRO A 204 3.15 18.58 -6.31
CA PRO A 204 2.55 19.78 -5.74
C PRO A 204 2.89 21.04 -6.56
N THR A 205 1.90 21.85 -6.80
CA THR A 205 2.11 23.18 -7.43
C THR A 205 2.56 24.24 -6.45
N GLU A 206 2.40 23.97 -5.14
CA GLU A 206 2.78 24.87 -4.05
C GLU A 206 3.57 24.09 -2.99
N ASN A 207 4.58 24.73 -2.45
CA ASN A 207 5.43 24.14 -1.42
C ASN A 207 4.62 23.77 -0.16
N GLY A 208 4.80 22.57 0.37
CA GLY A 208 4.11 22.09 1.58
C GLY A 208 2.66 21.63 1.35
N LYS A 209 2.16 21.66 0.12
CA LYS A 209 0.88 21.04 -0.25
C LYS A 209 1.10 19.64 -0.81
N LEU A 210 0.02 18.89 -0.96
CA LEU A 210 0.00 17.63 -1.69
C LEU A 210 -0.19 17.91 -3.18
N GLY A 211 0.38 17.05 -4.02
CA GLY A 211 0.07 16.98 -5.43
C GLY A 211 -1.34 16.45 -5.69
N ALA A 212 -1.70 16.30 -6.94
CA ALA A 212 -3.02 15.84 -7.37
C ALA A 212 -2.93 14.47 -8.05
N GLU A 213 -3.76 13.52 -7.62
CA GLU A 213 -3.95 12.26 -8.32
C GLU A 213 -4.62 12.47 -9.68
N THR A 214 -4.20 11.73 -10.68
CA THR A 214 -4.76 11.74 -12.05
C THR A 214 -5.08 10.31 -12.50
N PRO A 215 -5.91 10.13 -13.55
CA PRO A 215 -6.01 8.85 -14.23
C PRO A 215 -4.63 8.36 -14.72
N ILE A 216 -4.40 7.05 -14.69
CA ILE A 216 -3.12 6.45 -15.10
C ILE A 216 -2.80 6.84 -16.56
N GLY A 217 -1.57 7.28 -16.77
CA GLY A 217 -1.06 7.77 -18.06
C GLY A 217 -1.30 9.26 -18.31
N GLN A 218 -1.96 9.98 -17.39
CA GLN A 218 -2.19 11.42 -17.48
C GLN A 218 -1.38 12.23 -16.47
N GLY A 219 -0.62 11.56 -15.61
CA GLY A 219 0.23 12.19 -14.61
C GLY A 219 1.72 12.14 -14.97
N GLN A 220 2.55 12.36 -13.96
CA GLN A 220 4.00 12.54 -14.09
C GLN A 220 4.82 11.30 -13.67
N VAL A 221 4.17 10.15 -13.39
CA VAL A 221 4.88 8.89 -13.10
C VAL A 221 5.65 8.36 -14.31
N ASN A 222 5.20 8.67 -15.53
CA ASN A 222 5.75 8.14 -16.78
C ASN A 222 5.63 6.61 -16.85
N PHE A 223 4.41 6.11 -16.87
CA PHE A 223 4.11 4.67 -16.84
C PHE A 223 4.82 3.83 -17.91
N PRO A 224 5.00 4.27 -19.18
CA PRO A 224 5.79 3.51 -20.14
C PRO A 224 7.21 3.21 -19.65
N GLU A 225 7.91 4.21 -19.16
CA GLU A 225 9.25 4.06 -18.61
C GLU A 225 9.26 3.27 -17.30
N PHE A 226 8.27 3.52 -16.43
CA PHE A 226 8.14 2.84 -15.15
C PHE A 226 7.93 1.31 -15.33
N ILE A 227 7.02 0.90 -16.24
CA ILE A 227 6.80 -0.52 -16.55
C ILE A 227 8.03 -1.15 -17.19
N ARG A 228 8.70 -0.44 -18.11
CA ARG A 228 9.97 -0.90 -18.71
C ARG A 228 11.03 -1.13 -17.60
N LYS A 229 11.11 -0.23 -16.63
CA LYS A 229 12.02 -0.35 -15.48
C LYS A 229 11.70 -1.58 -14.64
N LEU A 230 10.43 -1.81 -14.28
CA LEU A 230 10.00 -3.00 -13.54
C LEU A 230 10.37 -4.29 -14.28
N LYS A 231 10.18 -4.34 -15.61
CA LYS A 231 10.58 -5.49 -16.43
C LYS A 231 12.10 -5.73 -16.38
N THR A 232 12.90 -4.66 -16.57
CA THR A 232 14.37 -4.75 -16.53
C THR A 232 14.90 -5.22 -15.18
N MET A 233 14.21 -4.84 -14.08
CA MET A 233 14.52 -5.30 -12.73
C MET A 233 14.05 -6.75 -12.45
N GLY A 234 13.35 -7.37 -13.40
CA GLY A 234 12.80 -8.72 -13.23
C GLY A 234 11.60 -8.79 -12.28
N TYR A 235 10.91 -7.68 -12.03
CA TYR A 235 9.70 -7.70 -11.20
C TYR A 235 8.61 -8.56 -11.84
N ARG A 236 8.04 -9.50 -11.05
CA ARG A 236 6.98 -10.43 -11.47
C ARG A 236 5.76 -10.37 -10.55
N GLY A 237 5.78 -9.46 -9.57
CA GLY A 237 4.68 -9.27 -8.64
C GLY A 237 3.47 -8.56 -9.27
N PRO A 238 2.40 -8.40 -8.51
CA PRO A 238 1.18 -7.77 -8.99
C PRO A 238 1.33 -6.27 -9.19
N LEU A 239 0.60 -5.74 -10.19
CA LEU A 239 0.32 -4.31 -10.35
C LEU A 239 -1.11 -4.06 -9.87
N ILE A 240 -1.27 -3.36 -8.78
CA ILE A 240 -2.57 -3.09 -8.15
C ILE A 240 -3.01 -1.68 -8.50
N ILE A 241 -4.02 -1.57 -9.36
CA ILE A 241 -4.58 -0.25 -9.70
C ILE A 241 -5.19 0.37 -8.44
N GLU A 242 -4.77 1.56 -8.14
CA GLU A 242 -5.35 2.41 -7.11
C GLU A 242 -5.89 3.70 -7.73
N ARG A 243 -7.14 4.04 -7.39
CA ARG A 243 -7.82 5.26 -7.84
C ARG A 243 -8.68 5.78 -6.70
N GLU A 244 -8.25 6.85 -6.05
CA GLU A 244 -8.82 7.37 -4.80
C GLU A 244 -10.00 8.31 -5.01
N ILE A 245 -10.85 8.00 -5.99
CA ILE A 245 -12.16 8.61 -6.17
C ILE A 245 -13.24 7.54 -6.01
N SER A 246 -14.49 7.91 -6.09
CA SER A 246 -15.60 6.98 -5.98
C SER A 246 -16.64 7.20 -7.08
N GLY A 247 -17.52 6.20 -7.27
CA GLY A 247 -18.61 6.28 -8.23
C GLY A 247 -18.24 5.83 -9.65
N PRO A 248 -19.11 6.15 -10.64
CA PRO A 248 -18.94 5.65 -12.01
C PRO A 248 -17.63 6.06 -12.68
N GLN A 249 -17.09 7.23 -12.35
CA GLN A 249 -15.84 7.71 -12.91
C GLN A 249 -14.65 6.82 -12.45
N GLN A 250 -14.64 6.35 -11.21
CA GLN A 250 -13.61 5.41 -10.75
C GLN A 250 -13.58 4.14 -11.60
N ILE A 251 -14.75 3.55 -11.88
CA ILE A 251 -14.86 2.33 -12.69
C ILE A 251 -14.42 2.58 -14.14
N HIS A 252 -14.78 3.73 -14.68
CA HIS A 252 -14.31 4.14 -16.01
C HIS A 252 -12.80 4.25 -16.06
N ASP A 253 -12.19 4.99 -15.13
CA ASP A 253 -10.74 5.19 -15.05
C ASP A 253 -10.00 3.86 -14.88
N MET A 254 -10.54 2.95 -14.06
CA MET A 254 -9.96 1.61 -13.87
C MET A 254 -10.00 0.78 -15.16
N ARG A 255 -11.08 0.82 -15.97
CA ARG A 255 -11.14 0.11 -17.25
C ARG A 255 -10.09 0.62 -18.23
N VAL A 256 -9.96 1.95 -18.33
CA VAL A 256 -8.94 2.59 -19.18
C VAL A 256 -7.54 2.19 -18.71
N ALA A 257 -7.30 2.25 -17.40
CA ALA A 257 -6.03 1.87 -16.80
C ALA A 257 -5.66 0.40 -17.07
N ILE A 258 -6.59 -0.54 -16.97
CA ILE A 258 -6.37 -1.96 -17.27
C ILE A 258 -5.88 -2.12 -18.72
N THR A 259 -6.61 -1.56 -19.68
CA THR A 259 -6.24 -1.64 -21.10
C THR A 259 -4.86 -1.04 -21.36
N PHE A 260 -4.60 0.14 -20.81
CA PHE A 260 -3.31 0.81 -20.97
C PHE A 260 -2.16 0.01 -20.36
N LEU A 261 -2.29 -0.45 -19.12
CA LEU A 261 -1.24 -1.25 -18.46
C LEU A 261 -1.00 -2.58 -19.18
N GLN A 262 -2.05 -3.25 -19.66
CA GLN A 262 -1.91 -4.48 -20.45
C GLN A 262 -1.11 -4.26 -21.72
N SER A 263 -1.33 -3.16 -22.43
CA SER A 263 -0.55 -2.81 -23.63
C SER A 263 0.94 -2.62 -23.31
N LEU A 264 1.27 -1.97 -22.17
CA LEU A 264 2.64 -1.77 -21.72
C LEU A 264 3.32 -3.06 -21.21
N ILE A 265 2.54 -3.99 -20.66
CA ILE A 265 3.07 -5.27 -20.16
C ILE A 265 3.39 -6.21 -21.33
N GLN A 266 2.60 -6.18 -22.39
CA GLN A 266 2.76 -7.05 -23.57
C GLN A 266 3.83 -6.56 -24.54
N SER A 267 4.10 -5.24 -24.59
CA SER A 267 5.18 -4.66 -25.39
C SER A 267 6.56 -4.94 -24.77
#